data_2ab78d5ce53fa8b0e672c6709ff58e1d
#
_entry.id   2ab78d5ce53fa8b0e672c6709ff58e1d
#
_cell.length_a   1.000
_cell.length_b   1.000
_cell.length_c   1.000
_cell.angle_alpha   90.00
_cell.angle_beta   90.00
_cell.angle_gamma   90.00
#
_symmetry.space_group_name_H-M   'P 1'
#
loop_
_entity.id
_entity.type
_entity.pdbx_description
1 polymer ?
#
loop_
_entity_poly.entity_id
_entity_poly.type
_entity_poly.pdbx_seq_one_letter_code
_entity_poly.pdbx_strand_id
1 'polypeptide(L)'
;MEIVIDSHALFWFLSDNPKLPSKIKHLIKESDKVIVPSIVLMEILYLLEKNNLAFRFIEFLSELKIRKYLVYPLDLNIIAQVISISPELEMHDRIIIATAKMFNASLISKDNQIKNCYLKTIW
;
A
#
# COMPACT_ATOMS: atom_id res chain seq x y z
N MET A 1 11.37 8.23 -8.33
CA MET A 1 9.94 8.37 -8.05
C MET A 1 9.60 7.63 -6.78
N GLU A 2 8.90 8.27 -5.88
CA GLU A 2 8.38 7.63 -4.68
C GLU A 2 6.94 7.22 -4.91
N ILE A 3 6.57 6.04 -4.44
CA ILE A 3 5.20 5.53 -4.56
C ILE A 3 4.70 5.07 -3.20
N VAL A 4 3.39 5.18 -3.00
CA VAL A 4 2.69 4.51 -1.90
C VAL A 4 1.99 3.29 -2.49
N ILE A 5 1.98 2.19 -1.79
CA ILE A 5 1.45 0.93 -2.31
C ILE A 5 0.34 0.39 -1.40
N ASP A 6 -0.75 -0.10 -2.01
CA ASP A 6 -1.82 -0.72 -1.25
C ASP A 6 -1.54 -2.21 -0.98
N SER A 7 -2.43 -2.84 -0.21
CA SER A 7 -2.20 -4.20 0.29
C SER A 7 -2.16 -5.26 -0.80
N HIS A 8 -3.08 -5.23 -1.77
CA HIS A 8 -3.07 -6.24 -2.84
C HIS A 8 -1.85 -6.09 -3.74
N ALA A 9 -1.50 -4.86 -4.10
CA ALA A 9 -0.33 -4.62 -4.95
C ALA A 9 0.95 -5.09 -4.27
N LEU A 10 1.13 -4.77 -2.99
CA LEU A 10 2.32 -5.21 -2.24
C LEU A 10 2.34 -6.74 -2.09
N PHE A 11 1.20 -7.32 -1.71
CA PHE A 11 1.08 -8.77 -1.55
C PHE A 11 1.45 -9.50 -2.85
N TRP A 12 0.88 -9.06 -3.96
CA TRP A 12 1.15 -9.68 -5.26
C TRP A 12 2.58 -9.45 -5.75
N PHE A 13 3.15 -8.28 -5.44
CA PHE A 13 4.53 -8.01 -5.80
C PHE A 13 5.50 -8.92 -5.06
N LEU A 14 5.36 -9.04 -3.74
CA LEU A 14 6.27 -9.84 -2.91
C LEU A 14 6.07 -11.35 -3.13
N SER A 15 4.88 -11.79 -3.48
CA SER A 15 4.59 -13.20 -3.77
C SER A 15 4.77 -13.57 -5.25
N ASP A 16 5.21 -12.60 -6.06
CA ASP A 16 5.37 -12.78 -7.52
C ASP A 16 4.11 -13.33 -8.18
N ASN A 17 2.96 -12.78 -7.80
CA ASN A 17 1.67 -13.24 -8.29
C ASN A 17 1.40 -12.69 -9.69
N PRO A 18 0.99 -13.55 -10.66
CA PRO A 18 0.72 -13.12 -12.04
C PRO A 18 -0.46 -12.15 -12.18
N LYS A 19 -1.27 -11.98 -11.14
CA LYS A 19 -2.35 -10.97 -11.14
C LYS A 19 -1.82 -9.55 -11.18
N LEU A 20 -0.55 -9.33 -10.78
CA LEU A 20 0.07 -8.01 -10.87
C LEU A 20 0.49 -7.75 -12.33
N PRO A 21 -0.06 -6.71 -12.99
CA PRO A 21 0.33 -6.41 -14.37
C PRO A 21 1.84 -6.14 -14.49
N SER A 22 2.43 -6.58 -15.60
CA SER A 22 3.88 -6.42 -15.83
C SER A 22 4.32 -4.97 -15.76
N LYS A 23 3.52 -4.03 -16.27
CA LYS A 23 3.86 -2.60 -16.23
C LYS A 23 3.91 -2.08 -14.78
N ILE A 24 3.03 -2.58 -13.92
CA ILE A 24 3.01 -2.18 -12.50
C ILE A 24 4.20 -2.79 -11.76
N LYS A 25 4.49 -4.06 -12.03
CA LYS A 25 5.66 -4.73 -11.47
C LYS A 25 6.94 -3.97 -11.83
N HIS A 26 7.07 -3.55 -13.08
CA HIS A 26 8.22 -2.76 -13.54
C HIS A 26 8.28 -1.40 -12.83
N LEU A 27 7.14 -0.72 -12.71
CA LEU A 27 7.06 0.57 -12.02
C LEU A 27 7.52 0.45 -10.56
N ILE A 28 7.09 -0.58 -9.86
CA ILE A 28 7.51 -0.81 -8.47
C ILE A 28 9.02 -1.07 -8.41
N LYS A 29 9.55 -1.89 -9.32
CA LYS A 29 11.00 -2.19 -9.37
C LYS A 29 11.84 -0.94 -9.62
N GLU A 30 11.38 -0.06 -10.48
CA GLU A 30 12.12 1.16 -10.87
C GLU A 30 11.93 2.31 -9.88
N SER A 31 11.01 2.20 -8.92
CA SER A 31 10.78 3.25 -7.94
C SER A 31 11.96 3.37 -6.98
N ASP A 32 12.30 4.61 -6.64
CA ASP A 32 13.39 4.89 -5.70
C ASP A 32 13.02 4.48 -4.28
N LYS A 33 11.77 4.67 -3.92
CA LYS A 33 11.25 4.36 -2.59
C LYS A 33 9.81 3.90 -2.69
N VAL A 34 9.51 2.83 -1.98
CA VAL A 34 8.15 2.29 -1.83
C VAL A 34 7.71 2.55 -0.39
N ILE A 35 6.74 3.43 -0.24
CA ILE A 35 6.16 3.78 1.06
C ILE A 35 5.03 2.80 1.35
N VAL A 36 5.15 2.09 2.46
CA VAL A 36 4.18 1.09 2.89
C VAL A 36 3.45 1.61 4.13
N PRO A 37 2.19 2.06 4.00
CA PRO A 37 1.42 2.43 5.19
C PRO A 37 1.32 1.23 6.13
N SER A 38 1.51 1.46 7.43
CA SER A 38 1.49 0.34 8.40
C SER A 38 0.17 -0.43 8.38
N ILE A 39 -0.95 0.23 8.05
CA ILE A 39 -2.26 -0.44 7.92
C ILE A 39 -2.26 -1.49 6.83
N VAL A 40 -1.47 -1.29 5.77
CA VAL A 40 -1.34 -2.27 4.67
C VAL A 40 -0.78 -3.59 5.20
N LEU A 41 0.17 -3.54 6.11
CA LEU A 41 0.73 -4.76 6.71
C LEU A 41 -0.30 -5.50 7.56
N MET A 42 -1.19 -4.78 8.24
CA MET A 42 -2.27 -5.39 9.01
C MET A 42 -3.28 -6.07 8.09
N GLU A 43 -3.58 -5.47 6.95
CA GLU A 43 -4.45 -6.11 5.95
C GLU A 43 -3.82 -7.37 5.37
N ILE A 44 -2.52 -7.35 5.10
CA ILE A 44 -1.80 -8.54 4.60
C ILE A 44 -1.83 -9.65 5.65
N LEU A 45 -1.60 -9.32 6.92
CA LEU A 45 -1.72 -10.30 8.01
C LEU A 45 -3.11 -10.94 8.01
N TYR A 46 -4.16 -10.11 7.93
CA TYR A 46 -5.54 -10.59 7.86
C TYR A 46 -5.76 -11.56 6.69
N LEU A 47 -5.26 -11.21 5.51
CA LEU A 47 -5.37 -12.07 4.33
C LEU A 47 -4.63 -13.40 4.51
N LEU A 48 -3.46 -13.36 5.12
CA LEU A 48 -2.69 -14.58 5.41
C LEU A 48 -3.40 -15.46 6.44
N GLU A 49 -3.94 -14.86 7.49
CA GLU A 49 -4.69 -15.60 8.52
C GLU A 49 -5.92 -16.27 7.92
N LYS A 50 -6.63 -15.57 7.06
CA LYS A 50 -7.83 -16.08 6.39
C LYS A 50 -7.54 -17.31 5.52
N ASN A 51 -6.32 -17.40 4.99
CA ASN A 51 -5.89 -18.51 4.13
C ASN A 51 -4.99 -19.53 4.86
N ASN A 52 -4.93 -19.49 6.20
CA ASN A 52 -4.09 -20.34 7.04
C ASN A 52 -2.60 -20.24 6.70
N LEU A 53 -2.15 -19.06 6.31
CA LEU A 53 -0.76 -18.76 5.93
C LEU A 53 -0.10 -17.74 6.85
N ALA A 54 -0.66 -17.51 8.05
CA ALA A 54 -0.14 -16.51 8.99
C ALA A 54 1.33 -16.73 9.34
N PHE A 55 1.80 -17.98 9.28
CA PHE A 55 3.21 -18.32 9.54
C PHE A 55 4.17 -17.64 8.55
N ARG A 56 3.70 -17.20 7.39
CA ARG A 56 4.50 -16.50 6.38
C ARG A 56 4.66 -15.02 6.66
N PHE A 57 3.95 -14.47 7.64
CA PHE A 57 3.96 -13.03 7.87
C PHE A 57 5.35 -12.50 8.26
N ILE A 58 6.08 -13.25 9.10
CA ILE A 58 7.44 -12.85 9.51
C ILE A 58 8.37 -12.80 8.30
N GLU A 59 8.24 -13.76 7.38
CA GLU A 59 9.00 -13.77 6.13
C GLU A 59 8.68 -12.51 5.30
N PHE A 60 7.41 -12.13 5.20
CA PHE A 60 6.97 -10.91 4.55
C PHE A 60 7.63 -9.68 5.15
N LEU A 61 7.60 -9.56 6.48
CA LEU A 61 8.22 -8.44 7.17
C LEU A 61 9.73 -8.37 6.92
N SER A 62 10.39 -9.53 6.81
CA SER A 62 11.82 -9.59 6.53
C SER A 62 12.17 -8.99 5.16
N GLU A 63 11.33 -9.20 4.15
CA GLU A 63 11.54 -8.65 2.82
C GLU A 63 11.45 -7.13 2.80
N LEU A 64 10.73 -6.53 3.75
CA LEU A 64 10.57 -5.08 3.84
C LEU A 64 11.73 -4.37 4.54
N LYS A 65 12.73 -5.11 5.01
CA LYS A 65 13.87 -4.52 5.72
C LYS A 65 14.90 -3.89 4.80
N ILE A 66 14.80 -4.10 3.49
CA ILE A 66 15.71 -3.45 2.55
C ILE A 66 15.39 -1.96 2.43
N ARG A 67 16.41 -1.18 2.10
CA ARG A 67 16.39 0.28 2.15
C ARG A 67 15.33 0.94 1.27
N LYS A 68 14.90 0.26 0.23
CA LYS A 68 13.88 0.74 -0.70
C LYS A 68 12.52 0.95 -0.03
N TYR A 69 12.18 0.14 0.96
CA TYR A 69 10.88 0.20 1.62
C TYR A 69 10.92 1.12 2.84
N LEU A 70 9.92 1.98 2.92
CA LEU A 70 9.67 2.81 4.10
C LEU A 70 8.31 2.43 4.66
N VAL A 71 8.30 1.69 5.75
CA VAL A 71 7.04 1.42 6.48
C VAL A 71 6.70 2.66 7.28
N TYR A 72 5.57 3.29 6.96
CA TYR A 72 5.18 4.55 7.59
C TYR A 72 4.04 4.32 8.59
N PRO A 73 4.21 4.75 9.84
CA PRO A 73 3.23 4.51 10.89
C PRO A 73 1.98 5.35 10.72
N LEU A 74 0.87 4.85 11.25
CA LEU A 74 -0.37 5.63 11.39
C LEU A 74 -0.19 6.60 12.56
N ASP A 75 0.32 7.79 12.27
CA ASP A 75 0.59 8.83 13.26
C ASP A 75 -0.50 9.92 13.25
N LEU A 76 -0.34 10.92 14.12
CA LEU A 76 -1.32 12.00 14.22
C LEU A 76 -1.43 12.81 12.93
N ASN A 77 -0.35 12.96 12.19
CA ASN A 77 -0.38 13.70 10.92
C ASN A 77 -1.24 12.99 9.89
N ILE A 78 -1.09 11.67 9.78
CA ILE A 78 -1.93 10.86 8.88
C ILE A 78 -3.39 10.92 9.32
N ILE A 79 -3.66 10.76 10.61
CA ILE A 79 -5.02 10.80 11.16
C ILE A 79 -5.69 12.15 10.84
N ALA A 80 -4.98 13.25 11.04
CA ALA A 80 -5.50 14.57 10.71
C ALA A 80 -5.79 14.73 9.22
N GLN A 81 -4.96 14.14 8.36
CA GLN A 81 -5.14 14.19 6.91
C GLN A 81 -6.37 13.41 6.46
N VAL A 82 -6.76 12.36 7.19
CA VAL A 82 -7.91 11.51 6.84
C VAL A 82 -9.22 12.31 6.74
N ILE A 83 -9.37 13.38 7.54
CA ILE A 83 -10.60 14.19 7.50
C ILE A 83 -10.86 14.82 6.14
N SER A 84 -9.82 15.04 5.35
CA SER A 84 -9.94 15.62 4.00
C SER A 84 -10.31 14.58 2.94
N ILE A 85 -10.39 13.31 3.29
CA ILE A 85 -10.72 12.21 2.38
C ILE A 85 -12.19 11.86 2.52
N SER A 86 -12.85 11.50 1.42
CA SER A 86 -14.28 11.18 1.42
C SER A 86 -14.64 10.16 2.51
N PRO A 87 -15.62 10.49 3.38
CA PRO A 87 -16.06 9.55 4.43
C PRO A 87 -16.83 8.34 3.89
N GLU A 88 -17.13 8.30 2.59
CA GLU A 88 -17.81 7.17 1.96
C GLU A 88 -16.86 5.98 1.74
N LEU A 89 -15.55 6.23 1.72
CA LEU A 89 -14.56 5.17 1.62
C LEU A 89 -14.39 4.44 2.95
N GLU A 90 -13.96 3.17 2.88
CA GLU A 90 -13.58 2.44 4.06
C GLU A 90 -12.39 3.11 4.75
N MET A 91 -12.31 2.97 6.07
CA MET A 91 -11.32 3.70 6.87
C MET A 91 -9.88 3.41 6.44
N HIS A 92 -9.53 2.13 6.17
CA HIS A 92 -8.17 1.82 5.77
C HIS A 92 -7.82 2.37 4.38
N ASP A 93 -8.78 2.45 3.47
CA ASP A 93 -8.56 3.10 2.16
C ASP A 93 -8.30 4.60 2.34
N ARG A 94 -9.02 5.24 3.24
CA ARG A 94 -8.80 6.65 3.57
C ARG A 94 -7.41 6.88 4.15
N ILE A 95 -6.92 5.98 4.99
CA ILE A 95 -5.58 6.04 5.57
C ILE A 95 -4.51 5.91 4.50
N ILE A 96 -4.69 5.00 3.55
CA ILE A 96 -3.75 4.80 2.44
C ILE A 96 -3.67 6.06 1.57
N ILE A 97 -4.83 6.63 1.22
CA ILE A 97 -4.89 7.88 0.44
C ILE A 97 -4.24 9.03 1.23
N ALA A 98 -4.54 9.14 2.53
CA ALA A 98 -3.95 10.19 3.37
C ALA A 98 -2.43 10.11 3.38
N THR A 99 -1.89 8.90 3.44
CA THR A 99 -0.44 8.68 3.37
C THR A 99 0.12 9.15 2.03
N ALA A 100 -0.53 8.79 0.93
CA ALA A 100 -0.11 9.22 -0.40
C ALA A 100 -0.15 10.74 -0.55
N LYS A 101 -1.20 11.39 -0.05
CA LYS A 101 -1.31 12.86 -0.07
C LYS A 101 -0.20 13.53 0.74
N MET A 102 0.10 12.99 1.91
CA MET A 102 1.14 13.57 2.75
C MET A 102 2.50 13.56 2.07
N PHE A 103 2.83 12.49 1.35
CA PHE A 103 4.08 12.38 0.61
C PHE A 103 4.00 12.98 -0.80
N ASN A 104 2.84 13.46 -1.22
CA ASN A 104 2.59 13.90 -2.60
C ASN A 104 3.05 12.84 -3.61
N ALA A 105 2.80 11.58 -3.30
CA ALA A 105 3.28 10.43 -4.05
C ALA A 105 2.17 9.83 -4.91
N SER A 106 2.57 9.10 -5.95
CA SER A 106 1.65 8.25 -6.70
C SER A 106 1.24 7.05 -5.85
N LEU A 107 0.01 6.60 -5.99
CA LEU A 107 -0.55 5.48 -5.24
C LEU A 107 -0.76 4.30 -6.18
N ILE A 108 -0.20 3.15 -5.85
CA ILE A 108 -0.37 1.93 -6.64
C ILE A 108 -1.55 1.15 -6.05
N SER A 109 -2.65 1.12 -6.78
CA SER A 109 -3.88 0.43 -6.38
C SER A 109 -4.74 0.14 -7.59
N LYS A 110 -5.38 -1.03 -7.61
CA LYS A 110 -6.38 -1.37 -8.63
C LYS A 110 -7.80 -0.95 -8.25
N ASP A 111 -8.00 -0.45 -7.03
CA ASP A 111 -9.32 -0.12 -6.50
C ASP A 111 -9.87 1.14 -7.18
N ASN A 112 -11.01 1.00 -7.87
CA ASN A 112 -11.63 2.11 -8.58
C ASN A 112 -12.14 3.20 -7.64
N GLN A 113 -12.56 2.86 -6.42
CA GLN A 113 -13.02 3.86 -5.45
C GLN A 113 -11.85 4.73 -4.99
N ILE A 114 -10.69 4.13 -4.78
CA ILE A 114 -9.46 4.86 -4.46
C ILE A 114 -9.08 5.75 -5.64
N LYS A 115 -9.08 5.20 -6.85
CA LYS A 115 -8.74 5.95 -8.06
C LYS A 115 -9.63 7.17 -8.26
N ASN A 116 -10.92 7.05 -7.99
CA ASN A 116 -11.86 8.16 -8.11
C ASN A 116 -11.61 9.26 -7.08
N CYS A 117 -11.02 8.94 -5.94
CA CYS A 117 -10.76 9.88 -4.86
C CYS A 117 -9.33 10.44 -4.87
N TYR A 118 -8.40 9.78 -5.56
CA TYR A 118 -7.01 10.22 -5.63
C TYR A 118 -6.48 10.08 -7.05
N LEU A 119 -6.33 11.20 -7.75
CA LEU A 119 -6.00 11.22 -9.18
C LEU A 119 -4.61 10.66 -9.51
N LYS A 120 -3.69 10.67 -8.55
CA LYS A 120 -2.34 10.09 -8.73
C LYS A 120 -2.31 8.57 -8.51
N THR A 121 -3.44 7.91 -8.63
CA THR A 121 -3.53 6.45 -8.52
C THR A 121 -3.19 5.81 -9.86
N ILE A 122 -2.33 4.81 -9.83
CA ILE A 122 -1.83 4.11 -11.02
C ILE A 122 -2.15 2.62 -10.89
N TRP A 123 -2.65 2.06 -12.01
CA TRP A 123 -2.80 0.61 -12.15
C TRP A 123 -2.74 0.20 -13.61
#